data_ff3c567467017273086e3c3cf83ebf12
#
_entry.id   ff3c567467017273086e3c3cf83ebf12
#
_cell.length_a   1.000
_cell.length_b   1.000
_cell.length_c   1.000
_cell.angle_alpha   90.00
_cell.angle_beta   90.00
_cell.angle_gamma   90.00
#
_symmetry.space_group_name_H-M   'P 1'
#
loop_
_entity.id
_entity.type
_entity.pdbx_description
1 polymer ?
#
loop_
_entity_poly.entity_id
_entity_poly.type
_entity_poly.pdbx_seq_one_letter_code
_entity_poly.pdbx_strand_id
1 'polypeptide(L)'
;MAVFRIERNRDYTVMSNHHLRDTGLSLKSKGLLSMMLSLPEEWNYTTRGLAAICKEGADCIGSALRELEQAGYIVRSRIRDQ
;
A
#
# COMPACT_ATOMS: atom_id res chain seq x y z
N MET A 1 25.95 14.55 -12.39
CA MET A 1 24.64 14.08 -11.97
C MET A 1 24.67 12.60 -11.66
N ALA A 2 24.07 12.20 -10.56
CA ALA A 2 24.06 10.79 -10.19
C ALA A 2 22.84 10.09 -10.78
N VAL A 3 23.06 8.88 -11.24
CA VAL A 3 22.00 8.09 -11.82
C VAL A 3 21.89 6.79 -11.03
N PHE A 4 20.69 6.51 -10.54
CA PHE A 4 20.50 5.29 -9.77
C PHE A 4 20.20 4.14 -10.71
N ARG A 5 20.80 3.00 -10.43
CA ARG A 5 20.57 1.82 -11.19
C ARG A 5 19.68 0.90 -10.37
N ILE A 6 18.69 0.33 -11.01
CA ILE A 6 17.77 -0.56 -10.32
C ILE A 6 18.00 -1.97 -10.79
N GLU A 7 18.25 -2.86 -9.83
CA GLU A 7 18.42 -4.27 -10.12
C GLU A 7 17.08 -4.94 -10.25
N ARG A 8 16.87 -5.73 -11.27
CA ARG A 8 15.62 -6.44 -11.47
C ARG A 8 15.84 -7.90 -11.17
N ASN A 9 14.86 -8.49 -10.48
CA ASN A 9 14.95 -9.88 -10.17
C ASN A 9 13.61 -10.54 -10.48
N ARG A 10 13.47 -11.81 -10.14
CA ARG A 10 12.30 -12.55 -10.54
C ARG A 10 11.07 -12.24 -9.72
N ASP A 11 11.27 -11.82 -8.51
CA ASP A 11 10.17 -11.55 -7.60
C ASP A 11 9.70 -10.12 -7.83
N TYR A 12 8.73 -9.95 -8.70
CA TYR A 12 8.28 -8.60 -9.05
C TYR A 12 6.76 -8.56 -9.18
N THR A 13 6.21 -7.35 -9.16
CA THR A 13 4.78 -7.12 -9.25
C THR A 13 4.48 -6.22 -10.44
N VAL A 14 3.45 -6.58 -11.19
CA VAL A 14 2.96 -5.74 -12.28
C VAL A 14 1.71 -5.06 -11.79
N MET A 15 1.64 -3.75 -11.87
CA MET A 15 0.49 -3.02 -11.38
C MET A 15 0.25 -1.77 -12.21
N SER A 16 -0.97 -1.23 -12.13
CA SER A 16 -1.33 0.00 -12.80
C SER A 16 -0.50 1.16 -12.26
N ASN A 17 -0.19 2.12 -13.10
CA ASN A 17 0.54 3.31 -12.68
C ASN A 17 -0.36 4.40 -12.14
N HIS A 18 -1.66 4.19 -12.13
CA HIS A 18 -2.60 5.27 -11.81
C HIS A 18 -2.31 5.91 -10.45
N HIS A 19 -2.21 5.10 -9.40
CA HIS A 19 -1.96 5.65 -8.07
C HIS A 19 -0.56 6.22 -7.95
N LEU A 20 0.39 5.68 -8.69
CA LEU A 20 1.77 6.15 -8.61
C LEU A 20 1.91 7.56 -9.20
N ARG A 21 1.04 7.91 -10.13
CA ARG A 21 1.09 9.21 -10.79
C ARG A 21 0.09 10.22 -10.25
N ASP A 22 -0.65 9.83 -9.22
CA ASP A 22 -1.65 10.71 -8.62
C ASP A 22 -0.97 11.72 -7.71
N THR A 23 -0.90 12.97 -8.16
CA THR A 23 -0.21 14.01 -7.40
C THR A 23 -0.95 14.40 -6.12
N GLY A 24 -2.19 13.98 -5.97
CA GLY A 24 -2.95 14.25 -4.75
C GLY A 24 -2.77 13.19 -3.68
N LEU A 25 -1.96 12.16 -3.97
CA LEU A 25 -1.77 11.05 -3.03
C LEU A 25 -0.37 11.13 -2.46
N SER A 26 -0.23 10.94 -1.15
CA SER A 26 1.08 11.00 -0.53
C SER A 26 1.95 9.81 -0.95
N LEU A 27 3.25 10.00 -0.88
CA LEU A 27 4.19 8.93 -1.22
C LEU A 27 4.02 7.73 -0.29
N LYS A 28 3.74 8.00 0.97
CA LYS A 28 3.47 6.96 1.95
C LYS A 28 2.30 6.08 1.51
N SER A 29 1.21 6.69 1.08
CA SER A 29 0.04 5.96 0.63
C SER A 29 0.30 5.23 -0.68
N LYS A 30 1.06 5.84 -1.59
CA LYS A 30 1.44 5.16 -2.83
C LYS A 30 2.23 3.90 -2.53
N GLY A 31 3.17 4.01 -1.61
CA GLY A 31 3.98 2.86 -1.24
C GLY A 31 3.17 1.77 -0.58
N LEU A 32 2.26 2.16 0.31
CA LEU A 32 1.43 1.17 0.99
C LEU A 32 0.53 0.44 0.00
N LEU A 33 -0.13 1.17 -0.90
CA LEU A 33 -1.00 0.52 -1.87
C LEU A 33 -0.21 -0.40 -2.78
N SER A 34 0.99 0.02 -3.20
CA SER A 34 1.83 -0.82 -4.05
C SER A 34 2.21 -2.11 -3.33
N MET A 35 2.55 -2.01 -2.04
CA MET A 35 2.87 -3.19 -1.27
C MET A 35 1.65 -4.11 -1.15
N MET A 36 0.47 -3.54 -0.91
CA MET A 36 -0.75 -4.33 -0.80
C MET A 36 -1.03 -5.08 -2.09
N LEU A 37 -0.79 -4.43 -3.24
CA LEU A 37 -1.00 -5.08 -4.52
C LEU A 37 -0.01 -6.22 -4.78
N SER A 38 1.10 -6.24 -4.07
CA SER A 38 2.09 -7.29 -4.23
C SER A 38 1.82 -8.51 -3.36
N LEU A 39 0.87 -8.42 -2.43
CA LEU A 39 0.60 -9.51 -1.50
C LEU A 39 -0.37 -10.53 -2.11
N PRO A 40 -0.37 -11.76 -1.61
CA PRO A 40 -1.27 -12.77 -2.15
C PRO A 40 -2.73 -12.37 -1.97
N GLU A 41 -3.59 -12.89 -2.82
CA GLU A 41 -5.01 -12.55 -2.79
C GLU A 41 -5.65 -12.88 -1.46
N GLU A 42 -5.19 -13.92 -0.83
CA GLU A 42 -5.79 -14.35 0.43
C GLU A 42 -5.25 -13.60 1.64
N TRP A 43 -4.39 -12.60 1.41
CA TRP A 43 -3.86 -11.81 2.51
C TRP A 43 -4.98 -11.04 3.19
N ASN A 44 -4.99 -11.10 4.51
CA ASN A 44 -6.01 -10.42 5.28
C ASN A 44 -5.55 -9.00 5.60
N TYR A 45 -6.07 -8.03 4.91
CA TYR A 45 -5.64 -6.64 5.06
C TYR A 45 -6.22 -6.02 6.30
N THR A 46 -5.46 -6.02 7.36
CA THR A 46 -5.82 -5.31 8.59
C THR A 46 -4.70 -4.33 8.88
N THR A 47 -5.01 -3.28 9.64
CA THR A 47 -4.00 -2.30 10.02
C THR A 47 -2.84 -2.99 10.76
N ARG A 48 -3.17 -3.86 11.69
CA ARG A 48 -2.15 -4.56 12.44
C ARG A 48 -1.35 -5.51 11.59
N GLY A 49 -2.01 -6.25 10.69
CA GLY A 49 -1.33 -7.17 9.80
C GLY A 49 -0.37 -6.46 8.88
N LEU A 50 -0.77 -5.31 8.36
CA LEU A 50 0.10 -4.52 7.51
C LEU A 50 1.25 -3.93 8.30
N ALA A 51 0.99 -3.45 9.51
CA ALA A 51 2.05 -2.88 10.33
C ALA A 51 3.09 -3.93 10.71
N ALA A 52 2.68 -5.19 10.81
CA ALA A 52 3.59 -6.27 11.18
C ALA A 52 4.65 -6.54 10.11
N ILE A 53 4.37 -6.17 8.85
CA ILE A 53 5.33 -6.41 7.77
C ILE A 53 5.93 -5.10 7.25
N CYS A 54 5.74 -4.01 7.99
CA CYS A 54 6.30 -2.72 7.63
C CYS A 54 7.15 -2.21 8.78
N LYS A 55 8.02 -1.28 8.47
CA LYS A 55 8.80 -0.61 9.50
C LYS A 55 7.91 0.33 10.30
N GLU A 56 6.92 0.90 9.65
CA GLU A 56 6.04 1.88 10.26
C GLU A 56 5.06 1.25 11.24
N GLY A 57 4.66 1.99 12.23
CA GLY A 57 3.72 1.49 13.20
C GLY A 57 2.27 1.62 12.74
N ALA A 58 1.37 1.13 13.57
CA ALA A 58 -0.04 1.06 13.22
C ALA A 58 -0.65 2.43 12.94
N ASP A 59 -0.20 3.48 13.65
CA ASP A 59 -0.73 4.81 13.42
C ASP A 59 -0.42 5.32 12.03
N CYS A 60 0.79 5.10 11.58
CA CYS A 60 1.21 5.52 10.25
C CYS A 60 0.46 4.73 9.18
N ILE A 61 0.35 3.43 9.36
CA ILE A 61 -0.37 2.57 8.42
C ILE A 61 -1.84 2.97 8.38
N GLY A 62 -2.45 3.22 9.55
CA GLY A 62 -3.84 3.61 9.61
C GLY A 62 -4.11 4.93 8.90
N SER A 63 -3.20 5.88 9.05
CA SER A 63 -3.31 7.16 8.39
C SER A 63 -3.26 7.00 6.86
N ALA A 64 -2.34 6.17 6.38
CA ALA A 64 -2.21 5.91 4.94
C ALA A 64 -3.46 5.20 4.40
N LEU A 65 -4.00 4.26 5.16
CA LEU A 65 -5.21 3.56 4.74
C LEU A 65 -6.39 4.52 4.64
N ARG A 66 -6.50 5.45 5.58
CA ARG A 66 -7.58 6.44 5.52
C ARG A 66 -7.45 7.32 4.29
N GLU A 67 -6.23 7.72 3.96
CA GLU A 67 -6.02 8.53 2.77
C GLU A 67 -6.40 7.76 1.52
N LEU A 68 -6.01 6.50 1.43
CA LEU A 68 -6.34 5.66 0.28
C LEU A 68 -7.84 5.46 0.15
N GLU A 69 -8.51 5.32 1.27
CA GLU A 69 -9.94 5.15 1.28
C GLU A 69 -10.64 6.42 0.82
N GLN A 70 -10.21 7.57 1.32
CA GLN A 70 -10.79 8.84 0.93
C GLN A 70 -10.54 9.18 -0.54
N ALA A 71 -9.42 8.75 -1.06
CA ALA A 71 -9.09 8.95 -2.45
C ALA A 71 -9.75 7.93 -3.38
N GLY A 72 -10.45 6.96 -2.82
CA GLY A 72 -11.19 5.98 -3.61
C GLY A 72 -10.40 4.80 -4.10
N TYR A 73 -9.19 4.60 -3.58
CA TYR A 73 -8.36 3.48 -4.03
C TYR A 73 -8.69 2.18 -3.30
N ILE A 74 -9.22 2.27 -2.09
CA ILE A 74 -9.62 1.07 -1.36
C ILE A 74 -11.01 1.28 -0.78
N VAL A 75 -11.71 0.17 -0.59
CA VAL A 75 -13.01 0.20 0.05
C VAL A 75 -12.88 -0.59 1.33
N ARG A 76 -13.20 0.07 2.45
CA ARG A 76 -13.08 -0.58 3.72
C ARG A 76 -14.41 -1.16 4.13
N SER A 77 -14.43 -2.46 4.23
CA SER A 77 -15.63 -3.13 4.64
C SER A 77 -15.53 -3.48 6.09
N ARG A 78 -16.48 -3.01 6.90
CA ARG A 78 -16.45 -3.30 8.25
C ARG A 78 -17.24 -4.49 8.50
N ILE A 79 -16.66 -5.60 8.56
CA ILE A 79 -17.34 -6.78 8.86
C ILE A 79 -17.22 -7.04 10.29
N ARG A 80 -18.35 -7.10 10.96
CA ARG A 80 -18.35 -7.31 12.28
C ARG A 80 -18.49 -8.70 12.53
N ASP A 81 -17.64 -9.31 13.03
CA ASP A 81 -17.77 -10.56 13.31
C ASP A 81 -17.96 -10.71 14.63
N GLN A 82 -18.52 -11.16 14.98
CA GLN A 82 -18.70 -11.22 16.16
C GLN A 82 -19.09 -12.10 16.60
#